data_99ac24de6a1f528f139debb63ea21b47
#
_entry.id   99ac24de6a1f528f139debb63ea21b47
#
_cell.length_a   1.000
_cell.length_b   1.000
_cell.length_c   1.000
_cell.angle_alpha   90.00
_cell.angle_beta   90.00
_cell.angle_gamma   90.00
#
_symmetry.space_group_name_H-M   'P 1'
#
loop_
_entity.id
_entity.type
_entity.pdbx_description
1 polymer ?
#
loop_
_entity_poly.entity_id
_entity_poly.type
_entity_poly.pdbx_seq_one_letter_code
_entity_poly.pdbx_strand_id
1 'polypeptide(L)'
;MKIRRAVLIPIIIVVVIVIAGSVGGYLLYNNNNYYSTDDAQVAGNIVNIEAMGTGTLHTLTVKVGDFVTIDEVIGTVKIQGSYATETLTAPFSGVIVQVPGNLGQSVGPGVAIAQEGDPSSVKITAYVDESAINNITVGQLVDIHVDAYSGMMFTGHVNEIVGAAASQFSLLPTQDNASGNFTKVSQRIPVNIQFDGNPGLTLLPGMSAEVTIHLH
;
A
#
# COMPACT_ATOMS: atom_id res chain seq x y z
N MET A 1 23.18 -19.47 -55.20
CA MET A 1 21.74 -19.40 -55.57
C MET A 1 21.28 -17.93 -55.43
N LYS A 2 21.05 -17.20 -56.54
CA LYS A 2 20.52 -15.83 -56.48
C LYS A 2 19.00 -15.89 -56.31
N ILE A 3 18.51 -15.78 -55.04
CA ILE A 3 17.08 -15.68 -54.79
C ILE A 3 16.59 -14.37 -55.46
N ARG A 4 15.67 -14.51 -56.42
CA ARG A 4 15.16 -13.35 -57.18
C ARG A 4 14.40 -12.45 -56.21
N ARG A 5 14.67 -11.14 -56.27
CA ARG A 5 14.03 -10.12 -55.41
C ARG A 5 12.49 -10.21 -55.39
N ALA A 6 11.91 -10.68 -56.51
CA ALA A 6 10.48 -10.92 -56.67
C ALA A 6 9.90 -12.02 -55.74
N VAL A 7 10.72 -12.91 -55.19
CA VAL A 7 10.29 -13.97 -54.24
C VAL A 7 10.59 -13.54 -52.78
N LEU A 8 11.66 -12.75 -52.57
CA LEU A 8 12.02 -12.26 -51.27
C LEU A 8 11.00 -11.27 -50.67
N ILE A 9 10.50 -10.32 -51.52
CA ILE A 9 9.56 -9.28 -51.09
C ILE A 9 8.27 -9.87 -50.49
N PRO A 10 7.55 -10.80 -51.17
CA PRO A 10 6.33 -11.36 -50.60
C PRO A 10 6.60 -12.22 -49.35
N ILE A 11 7.74 -12.88 -49.24
CA ILE A 11 8.12 -13.66 -48.04
C ILE A 11 8.31 -12.69 -46.84
N ILE A 12 9.01 -11.57 -47.05
CA ILE A 12 9.21 -10.56 -46.01
C ILE A 12 7.86 -9.96 -45.57
N ILE A 13 6.97 -9.67 -46.52
CA ILE A 13 5.64 -9.15 -46.18
C ILE A 13 4.85 -10.15 -45.32
N VAL A 14 4.85 -11.44 -45.71
CA VAL A 14 4.17 -12.47 -44.90
C VAL A 14 4.76 -12.58 -43.50
N VAL A 15 6.09 -12.57 -43.36
CA VAL A 15 6.77 -12.62 -42.04
C VAL A 15 6.38 -11.40 -41.20
N VAL A 16 6.36 -10.20 -41.77
CA VAL A 16 5.95 -8.97 -41.07
C VAL A 16 4.49 -9.04 -40.60
N ILE A 17 3.59 -9.54 -41.43
CA ILE A 17 2.17 -9.72 -41.09
C ILE A 17 2.02 -10.74 -39.96
N VAL A 18 2.75 -11.85 -39.96
CA VAL A 18 2.71 -12.86 -38.90
C VAL A 18 3.25 -12.30 -37.60
N ILE A 19 4.37 -11.57 -37.64
CA ILE A 19 4.93 -10.92 -36.45
C ILE A 19 3.95 -9.87 -35.91
N ALA A 20 3.43 -9.00 -36.75
CA ALA A 20 2.46 -7.98 -36.36
C ALA A 20 1.18 -8.59 -35.74
N GLY A 21 0.67 -9.65 -36.35
CA GLY A 21 -0.48 -10.41 -35.85
C GLY A 21 -0.21 -11.08 -34.51
N SER A 22 0.97 -11.67 -34.33
CA SER A 22 1.39 -12.30 -33.06
C SER A 22 1.56 -11.29 -31.95
N VAL A 23 2.22 -10.17 -32.23
CA VAL A 23 2.41 -9.07 -31.25
C VAL A 23 1.06 -8.42 -30.91
N GLY A 24 0.22 -8.13 -31.90
CA GLY A 24 -1.11 -7.57 -31.68
C GLY A 24 -2.00 -8.53 -30.87
N GLY A 25 -1.98 -9.82 -31.20
CA GLY A 25 -2.72 -10.85 -30.44
C GLY A 25 -2.23 -10.98 -28.99
N TYR A 26 -0.92 -10.93 -28.77
CA TYR A 26 -0.34 -10.98 -27.43
C TYR A 26 -0.74 -9.75 -26.58
N LEU A 27 -0.67 -8.54 -27.16
CA LEU A 27 -1.05 -7.32 -26.45
C LEU A 27 -2.53 -7.30 -26.07
N LEU A 28 -3.42 -7.73 -27.00
CA LEU A 28 -4.85 -7.85 -26.72
C LEU A 28 -5.14 -8.90 -25.65
N TYR A 29 -4.47 -10.06 -25.71
CA TYR A 29 -4.61 -11.08 -24.69
C TYR A 29 -4.19 -10.57 -23.31
N ASN A 30 -3.02 -9.94 -23.22
CA ASN A 30 -2.50 -9.42 -21.96
C ASN A 30 -3.42 -8.34 -21.37
N ASN A 31 -3.86 -7.39 -22.20
CA ASN A 31 -4.73 -6.29 -21.75
C ASN A 31 -6.12 -6.74 -21.32
N ASN A 32 -6.62 -7.87 -21.84
CA ASN A 32 -7.92 -8.41 -21.44
C ASN A 32 -7.88 -9.31 -20.21
N ASN A 33 -6.71 -9.89 -19.88
CA ASN A 33 -6.60 -10.86 -18.79
C ASN A 33 -5.93 -10.29 -17.53
N TYR A 34 -5.21 -9.19 -17.64
CA TYR A 34 -4.45 -8.61 -16.52
C TYR A 34 -4.67 -7.12 -16.42
N TYR A 35 -4.80 -6.64 -15.20
CA TYR A 35 -4.76 -5.23 -14.87
C TYR A 35 -3.58 -4.97 -13.93
N SER A 36 -2.63 -4.13 -14.33
CA SER A 36 -1.47 -3.76 -13.53
C SER A 36 -1.52 -2.30 -13.13
N THR A 37 -1.14 -2.01 -11.88
CA THR A 37 -0.99 -0.65 -11.37
C THR A 37 0.21 -0.57 -10.43
N ASP A 38 0.98 0.50 -10.56
CA ASP A 38 2.07 0.90 -9.69
C ASP A 38 1.60 1.84 -8.55
N ASP A 39 0.32 2.26 -8.60
CA ASP A 39 -0.28 3.05 -7.53
C ASP A 39 -0.88 2.12 -6.47
N ALA A 40 -0.01 1.44 -5.75
CA ALA A 40 -0.36 0.56 -4.65
C ALA A 40 0.59 0.76 -3.47
N GLN A 41 0.08 0.56 -2.27
CA GLN A 41 0.87 0.70 -1.05
C GLN A 41 0.50 -0.36 -0.02
N VAL A 42 1.49 -0.71 0.79
CA VAL A 42 1.29 -1.52 1.98
C VAL A 42 0.47 -0.70 2.98
N ALA A 43 -0.68 -1.21 3.38
CA ALA A 43 -1.53 -0.67 4.42
C ALA A 43 -1.56 -1.65 5.60
N GLY A 44 -1.76 -1.14 6.80
CA GLY A 44 -1.87 -1.95 8.01
C GLY A 44 -2.48 -1.14 9.13
N ASN A 45 -2.90 -1.82 10.19
CA ASN A 45 -3.40 -1.13 11.37
C ASN A 45 -2.23 -0.50 12.12
N ILE A 46 -2.32 0.80 12.34
CA ILE A 46 -1.39 1.56 13.18
C ILE A 46 -2.17 2.05 14.40
N VAL A 47 -1.65 1.76 15.57
CA VAL A 47 -2.24 2.19 16.84
C VAL A 47 -1.32 3.18 17.52
N ASN A 48 -1.89 4.27 18.03
CA ASN A 48 -1.15 5.24 18.82
C ASN A 48 -0.97 4.69 20.25
N ILE A 49 0.24 4.81 20.77
CA ILE A 49 0.53 4.64 22.17
C ILE A 49 0.58 6.02 22.80
N GLU A 50 -0.33 6.30 23.72
CA GLU A 50 -0.52 7.60 24.35
C GLU A 50 -0.68 7.46 25.85
N ALA A 51 -0.45 8.54 26.59
CA ALA A 51 -0.67 8.57 28.03
C ALA A 51 -2.16 8.71 28.32
N MET A 52 -2.66 8.01 29.36
CA MET A 52 -4.03 8.16 29.85
C MET A 52 -4.19 9.42 30.68
N GLY A 53 -3.11 9.86 31.36
CA GLY A 53 -3.10 11.07 32.20
C GLY A 53 -2.18 12.16 31.65
N THR A 54 -2.46 13.42 32.05
CA THR A 54 -1.58 14.55 31.71
C THR A 54 -0.31 14.50 32.56
N GLY A 55 0.85 14.56 31.89
CA GLY A 55 2.13 14.46 32.58
C GLY A 55 3.31 14.89 31.70
N THR A 56 4.50 14.47 32.10
CA THR A 56 5.73 14.71 31.36
C THR A 56 6.37 13.37 31.02
N LEU A 57 6.73 13.16 29.75
CA LEU A 57 7.41 11.95 29.29
C LEU A 57 8.79 11.86 29.96
N HIS A 58 8.97 10.84 30.80
CA HIS A 58 10.18 10.69 31.61
C HIS A 58 11.18 9.73 30.98
N THR A 59 10.72 8.58 30.51
CA THR A 59 11.56 7.60 29.79
C THR A 59 10.86 7.17 28.50
N LEU A 60 11.68 6.85 27.50
CA LEU A 60 11.25 6.25 26.25
C LEU A 60 12.38 5.33 25.77
N THR A 61 12.09 4.03 25.67
CA THR A 61 13.09 2.99 25.44
C THR A 61 13.13 2.46 24.02
N VAL A 62 12.12 2.82 23.21
CA VAL A 62 11.94 2.28 21.86
C VAL A 62 12.33 3.29 20.78
N LYS A 63 12.69 2.76 19.62
CA LYS A 63 13.03 3.50 18.39
C LYS A 63 12.20 2.98 17.23
N VAL A 64 12.13 3.75 16.16
CA VAL A 64 11.51 3.33 14.90
C VAL A 64 12.21 2.08 14.38
N GLY A 65 11.43 1.06 14.05
CA GLY A 65 11.91 -0.25 13.58
C GLY A 65 12.06 -1.31 14.68
N ASP A 66 11.95 -0.95 15.95
CA ASP A 66 12.02 -1.94 17.04
C ASP A 66 10.75 -2.81 17.04
N PHE A 67 10.92 -4.12 17.22
CA PHE A 67 9.82 -5.04 17.47
C PHE A 67 9.55 -5.08 18.98
N VAL A 68 8.30 -4.90 19.36
CA VAL A 68 7.82 -4.95 20.74
C VAL A 68 6.79 -6.06 20.92
N THR A 69 6.73 -6.62 22.09
CA THR A 69 5.73 -7.63 22.45
C THR A 69 4.58 -6.99 23.21
N ILE A 70 3.40 -7.61 23.14
CA ILE A 70 2.24 -7.17 23.93
C ILE A 70 2.61 -6.96 25.40
N ASP A 71 2.13 -5.88 26.00
CA ASP A 71 2.39 -5.44 27.39
C ASP A 71 3.87 -5.06 27.67
N GLU A 72 4.73 -5.02 26.67
CA GLU A 72 6.10 -4.55 26.84
C GLU A 72 6.14 -3.06 27.20
N VAL A 73 6.95 -2.73 28.20
CA VAL A 73 7.11 -1.34 28.66
C VAL A 73 7.99 -0.56 27.69
N ILE A 74 7.41 0.42 27.03
CA ILE A 74 8.10 1.29 26.05
C ILE A 74 8.50 2.64 26.61
N GLY A 75 7.94 3.04 27.74
CA GLY A 75 8.27 4.31 28.38
C GLY A 75 7.48 4.58 29.64
N THR A 76 7.74 5.72 30.26
CA THR A 76 7.04 6.16 31.49
C THR A 76 6.70 7.65 31.43
N VAL A 77 5.54 8.00 31.99
CA VAL A 77 5.06 9.38 32.10
C VAL A 77 4.91 9.73 33.58
N LYS A 78 5.51 10.83 33.99
CA LYS A 78 5.34 11.39 35.33
C LYS A 78 4.08 12.24 35.34
N ILE A 79 3.06 11.82 36.10
CA ILE A 79 1.76 12.47 36.15
C ILE A 79 1.87 13.84 36.85
N GLN A 80 1.29 14.86 36.26
CA GLN A 80 1.29 16.22 36.80
C GLN A 80 0.48 16.30 38.12
N GLY A 81 1.07 16.87 39.13
CA GLY A 81 0.42 17.02 40.45
C GLY A 81 0.39 15.76 41.32
N SER A 82 1.09 14.71 40.88
CA SER A 82 1.22 13.43 41.61
C SER A 82 2.66 12.93 41.60
N TYR A 83 3.00 12.10 42.58
CA TYR A 83 4.24 11.31 42.56
C TYR A 83 4.10 10.02 41.72
N ALA A 84 2.90 9.75 41.19
CA ALA A 84 2.64 8.54 40.40
C ALA A 84 3.32 8.64 39.03
N THR A 85 3.81 7.50 38.58
CA THR A 85 4.35 7.30 37.26
C THR A 85 3.43 6.35 36.48
N GLU A 86 2.98 6.75 35.34
CA GLU A 86 2.22 5.92 34.41
C GLU A 86 3.21 5.18 33.49
N THR A 87 2.98 3.90 33.31
CA THR A 87 3.78 3.06 32.41
C THR A 87 3.09 2.97 31.06
N LEU A 88 3.81 3.27 30.00
CA LEU A 88 3.36 3.10 28.63
C LEU A 88 3.72 1.71 28.15
N THR A 89 2.73 0.94 27.70
CA THR A 89 2.94 -0.43 27.22
C THR A 89 2.46 -0.59 25.77
N ALA A 90 3.03 -1.54 25.06
CA ALA A 90 2.62 -1.94 23.74
C ALA A 90 1.24 -2.65 23.80
N PRO A 91 0.22 -2.21 23.04
CA PRO A 91 -1.12 -2.80 23.06
C PRO A 91 -1.20 -4.18 22.38
N PHE A 92 -0.27 -4.53 21.52
CA PHE A 92 -0.14 -5.84 20.86
C PHE A 92 1.34 -6.13 20.55
N SER A 93 1.64 -7.24 19.88
CA SER A 93 3.01 -7.51 19.41
C SER A 93 3.18 -6.97 18.00
N GLY A 94 4.05 -5.99 17.82
CA GLY A 94 4.19 -5.26 16.59
C GLY A 94 5.51 -4.54 16.40
N VAL A 95 5.58 -3.67 15.40
CA VAL A 95 6.76 -2.87 15.08
C VAL A 95 6.48 -1.40 15.32
N ILE A 96 7.39 -0.70 15.96
CA ILE A 96 7.30 0.75 16.15
C ILE A 96 7.56 1.44 14.81
N VAL A 97 6.52 2.05 14.25
CA VAL A 97 6.58 2.72 12.93
C VAL A 97 6.92 4.20 13.04
N GLN A 98 6.58 4.82 14.17
CA GLN A 98 6.91 6.22 14.43
C GLN A 98 7.05 6.50 15.92
N VAL A 99 7.93 7.44 16.29
CA VAL A 99 8.15 7.91 17.66
C VAL A 99 8.14 9.44 17.68
N PRO A 100 6.93 10.07 17.70
CA PRO A 100 6.80 11.53 17.78
C PRO A 100 7.13 12.10 19.17
N GLY A 101 7.09 11.27 20.22
CA GLY A 101 7.34 11.68 21.59
C GLY A 101 8.80 12.03 21.87
N ASN A 102 9.02 13.10 22.60
CA ASN A 102 10.35 13.54 23.05
C ASN A 102 10.43 13.54 24.58
N LEU A 103 11.59 13.12 25.11
CA LEU A 103 11.83 13.16 26.57
C LEU A 103 11.66 14.58 27.10
N GLY A 104 10.95 14.70 28.22
CA GLY A 104 10.64 15.99 28.83
C GLY A 104 9.44 16.72 28.22
N GLN A 105 8.83 16.18 27.16
CA GLN A 105 7.62 16.73 26.56
C GLN A 105 6.41 16.56 27.47
N SER A 106 5.54 17.58 27.51
CA SER A 106 4.22 17.45 28.12
C SER A 106 3.32 16.59 27.23
N VAL A 107 2.72 15.57 27.83
CA VAL A 107 1.88 14.59 27.14
C VAL A 107 0.57 14.40 27.88
N GLY A 108 -0.42 13.83 27.21
CA GLY A 108 -1.74 13.52 27.77
C GLY A 108 -2.59 12.75 26.78
N PRO A 109 -3.87 12.49 27.11
CA PRO A 109 -4.79 11.79 26.23
C PRO A 109 -4.88 12.46 24.85
N GLY A 110 -4.83 11.67 23.78
CA GLY A 110 -4.85 12.13 22.39
C GLY A 110 -3.49 12.58 21.83
N VAL A 111 -2.41 12.56 22.65
CA VAL A 111 -1.05 12.87 22.17
C VAL A 111 -0.30 11.56 21.93
N ALA A 112 -0.06 11.21 20.66
CA ALA A 112 0.71 10.03 20.33
C ALA A 112 2.18 10.19 20.77
N ILE A 113 2.68 9.23 21.54
CA ILE A 113 4.07 9.15 22.01
C ILE A 113 4.86 8.21 21.11
N ALA A 114 4.28 7.09 20.74
CA ALA A 114 4.77 6.17 19.75
C ALA A 114 3.59 5.65 18.90
N GLN A 115 3.89 5.15 17.71
CA GLN A 115 2.90 4.49 16.87
C GLN A 115 3.40 3.08 16.58
N GLU A 116 2.53 2.11 16.80
CA GLU A 116 2.81 0.69 16.61
C GLU A 116 1.99 0.16 15.44
N GLY A 117 2.65 -0.54 14.52
CA GLY A 117 2.04 -1.22 13.39
C GLY A 117 1.92 -2.71 13.64
N ASP A 118 0.75 -3.27 13.36
CA ASP A 118 0.48 -4.70 13.47
C ASP A 118 0.89 -5.42 12.18
N PRO A 119 1.98 -6.20 12.18
CA PRO A 119 2.44 -6.92 10.99
C PRO A 119 1.49 -8.04 10.55
N SER A 120 0.54 -8.47 11.40
CA SER A 120 -0.45 -9.48 11.04
C SER A 120 -1.64 -8.90 10.27
N SER A 121 -1.86 -7.60 10.36
CA SER A 121 -2.95 -6.87 9.69
C SER A 121 -2.55 -6.26 8.34
N VAL A 122 -1.36 -6.60 7.84
CA VAL A 122 -0.82 -6.02 6.62
C VAL A 122 -1.62 -6.47 5.40
N LYS A 123 -1.99 -5.50 4.58
CA LYS A 123 -2.69 -5.68 3.30
C LYS A 123 -2.11 -4.71 2.26
N ILE A 124 -2.44 -4.89 1.00
CA ILE A 124 -2.17 -3.91 -0.04
C ILE A 124 -3.44 -3.12 -0.32
N THR A 125 -3.30 -1.80 -0.41
CA THR A 125 -4.33 -0.93 -0.99
C THR A 125 -3.83 -0.46 -2.35
N ALA A 126 -4.47 -0.93 -3.41
CA ALA A 126 -4.19 -0.56 -4.79
C ALA A 126 -5.24 0.44 -5.28
N TYR A 127 -4.81 1.45 -6.01
CA TYR A 127 -5.69 2.44 -6.60
C TYR A 127 -5.91 2.12 -8.07
N VAL A 128 -7.12 1.70 -8.38
CA VAL A 128 -7.54 1.24 -9.70
C VAL A 128 -8.32 2.33 -10.43
N ASP A 129 -8.09 2.50 -11.71
CA ASP A 129 -8.86 3.44 -12.53
C ASP A 129 -10.33 3.04 -12.60
N GLU A 130 -11.23 4.03 -12.47
CA GLU A 130 -12.69 3.83 -12.53
C GLU A 130 -13.13 3.06 -13.79
N SER A 131 -12.43 3.24 -14.90
CA SER A 131 -12.73 2.55 -16.16
C SER A 131 -12.45 1.04 -16.12
N ALA A 132 -11.56 0.58 -15.26
CA ALA A 132 -11.16 -0.82 -15.15
C ALA A 132 -11.89 -1.56 -14.03
N ILE A 133 -12.51 -0.85 -13.09
CA ILE A 133 -13.08 -1.44 -11.87
C ILE A 133 -14.19 -2.47 -12.14
N ASN A 134 -14.94 -2.32 -13.23
CA ASN A 134 -16.01 -3.23 -13.60
C ASN A 134 -15.51 -4.66 -13.93
N ASN A 135 -14.23 -4.81 -14.23
CA ASN A 135 -13.60 -6.09 -14.55
C ASN A 135 -12.96 -6.74 -13.33
N ILE A 136 -12.94 -6.03 -12.19
CA ILE A 136 -12.34 -6.50 -10.95
C ILE A 136 -13.43 -7.00 -10.01
N THR A 137 -13.24 -8.19 -9.48
CA THR A 137 -14.16 -8.82 -8.53
C THR A 137 -13.42 -9.36 -7.31
N VAL A 138 -14.11 -9.41 -6.18
CA VAL A 138 -13.58 -10.00 -4.96
C VAL A 138 -13.23 -11.47 -5.20
N GLY A 139 -12.07 -11.89 -4.71
CA GLY A 139 -11.54 -13.25 -4.85
C GLY A 139 -10.59 -13.46 -6.04
N GLN A 140 -10.41 -12.48 -6.92
CA GLN A 140 -9.44 -12.57 -8.01
C GLN A 140 -8.01 -12.63 -7.46
N LEU A 141 -7.17 -13.46 -8.10
CA LEU A 141 -5.76 -13.60 -7.77
C LEU A 141 -4.99 -12.33 -8.13
N VAL A 142 -4.02 -11.99 -7.31
CA VAL A 142 -3.17 -10.81 -7.49
C VAL A 142 -1.71 -11.18 -7.26
N ASP A 143 -0.87 -10.84 -8.22
CA ASP A 143 0.58 -10.83 -8.05
C ASP A 143 1.00 -9.49 -7.46
N ILE A 144 1.78 -9.54 -6.38
CA ILE A 144 2.18 -8.36 -5.61
C ILE A 144 3.70 -8.26 -5.63
N HIS A 145 4.20 -7.13 -6.01
CA HIS A 145 5.63 -6.78 -5.94
C HIS A 145 5.81 -5.57 -5.03
N VAL A 146 6.52 -5.75 -3.91
CA VAL A 146 6.84 -4.66 -2.98
C VAL A 146 8.21 -4.10 -3.30
N ASP A 147 8.33 -2.80 -3.55
CA ASP A 147 9.57 -2.15 -4.03
C ASP A 147 10.75 -2.36 -3.08
N ALA A 148 10.48 -2.37 -1.77
CA ALA A 148 11.50 -2.60 -0.75
C ALA A 148 12.14 -4.01 -0.81
N TYR A 149 11.46 -4.96 -1.45
CA TYR A 149 11.88 -6.37 -1.57
C TYR A 149 11.98 -6.78 -3.04
N SER A 150 12.76 -6.04 -3.81
CA SER A 150 12.97 -6.30 -5.24
C SER A 150 13.49 -7.73 -5.47
N GLY A 151 12.81 -8.47 -6.35
CA GLY A 151 13.14 -9.87 -6.65
C GLY A 151 12.30 -10.90 -5.89
N MET A 152 11.42 -10.48 -4.99
CA MET A 152 10.40 -11.32 -4.37
C MET A 152 9.02 -10.97 -4.94
N MET A 153 8.26 -12.01 -5.28
CA MET A 153 6.87 -11.90 -5.70
C MET A 153 6.00 -12.54 -4.63
N PHE A 154 5.00 -11.81 -4.19
CA PHE A 154 3.98 -12.30 -3.27
C PHE A 154 2.70 -12.53 -4.03
N THR A 155 1.86 -13.40 -3.51
CA THR A 155 0.51 -13.63 -4.03
C THR A 155 -0.52 -13.19 -3.01
N GLY A 156 -1.67 -12.81 -3.51
CA GLY A 156 -2.80 -12.42 -2.72
C GLY A 156 -4.08 -12.47 -3.53
N HIS A 157 -5.17 -12.04 -2.96
CA HIS A 157 -6.44 -11.93 -3.66
C HIS A 157 -7.18 -10.65 -3.27
N VAL A 158 -8.02 -10.19 -4.19
CA VAL A 158 -8.90 -9.05 -3.96
C VAL A 158 -9.85 -9.40 -2.82
N ASN A 159 -9.75 -8.68 -1.71
CA ASN A 159 -10.59 -8.88 -0.52
C ASN A 159 -11.81 -7.96 -0.53
N GLU A 160 -11.62 -6.70 -0.95
CA GLU A 160 -12.66 -5.68 -0.89
C GLU A 160 -12.43 -4.60 -1.93
N ILE A 161 -13.51 -4.13 -2.56
CA ILE A 161 -13.50 -2.95 -3.41
C ILE A 161 -14.21 -1.84 -2.64
N VAL A 162 -13.48 -0.76 -2.33
CA VAL A 162 -14.07 0.36 -1.59
C VAL A 162 -14.99 1.15 -2.51
N GLY A 163 -16.30 1.15 -2.21
CA GLY A 163 -17.35 1.68 -3.06
C GLY A 163 -17.38 3.21 -3.27
N ALA A 164 -16.28 3.90 -2.95
CA ALA A 164 -16.13 5.35 -3.15
C ALA A 164 -14.77 5.66 -3.75
N ALA A 165 -14.72 6.60 -4.70
CA ALA A 165 -13.48 7.04 -5.30
C ALA A 165 -12.54 7.66 -4.25
N ALA A 166 -11.23 7.48 -4.43
CA ALA A 166 -10.20 7.96 -3.49
C ALA A 166 -10.30 9.47 -3.22
N SER A 167 -10.76 10.25 -4.21
CA SER A 167 -11.00 11.70 -4.08
C SER A 167 -12.01 12.07 -2.99
N GLN A 168 -12.94 11.17 -2.62
CA GLN A 168 -13.92 11.41 -1.56
C GLN A 168 -13.29 11.38 -0.17
N PHE A 169 -12.13 10.76 -0.02
CA PHE A 169 -11.38 10.67 1.24
C PHE A 169 -10.28 11.73 1.36
N SER A 170 -10.08 12.53 0.30
CA SER A 170 -9.11 13.63 0.32
C SER A 170 -9.67 14.80 1.12
N LEU A 171 -8.99 15.18 2.20
CA LEU A 171 -9.31 16.37 2.99
C LEU A 171 -8.85 17.67 2.32
N LEU A 172 -8.10 17.58 1.23
CA LEU A 172 -7.67 18.74 0.46
C LEU A 172 -8.81 19.14 -0.49
N PRO A 173 -9.31 20.40 -0.42
CA PRO A 173 -10.26 20.87 -1.40
C PRO A 173 -9.59 20.82 -2.79
N THR A 174 -10.23 20.14 -3.74
CA THR A 174 -9.86 20.26 -5.15
C THR A 174 -9.98 21.75 -5.48
N GLN A 175 -8.87 22.41 -5.77
CA GLN A 175 -8.89 23.80 -6.21
C GLN A 175 -9.74 23.84 -7.48
N ASP A 176 -10.92 24.46 -7.38
CA ASP A 176 -11.69 24.87 -8.52
C ASP A 176 -10.82 25.81 -9.36
N ASN A 177 -10.17 25.25 -10.37
CA ASN A 177 -9.52 26.06 -11.38
C ASN A 177 -10.63 26.81 -12.13
N ALA A 178 -10.85 28.06 -11.74
CA ALA A 178 -11.81 29.00 -12.35
C ALA A 178 -11.49 29.37 -13.82
N SER A 179 -10.59 28.66 -14.46
CA SER A 179 -10.29 28.81 -15.88
C SER A 179 -10.85 27.62 -16.65
N GLY A 180 -12.11 27.66 -16.98
CA GLY A 180 -12.94 26.92 -17.95
C GLY A 180 -12.44 25.69 -18.75
N ASN A 181 -11.32 25.11 -18.40
CA ASN A 181 -10.75 23.93 -19.05
C ASN A 181 -10.84 22.75 -18.09
N PHE A 182 -12.00 22.10 -18.04
CA PHE A 182 -12.20 20.86 -17.32
C PHE A 182 -11.44 19.72 -18.00
N THR A 183 -10.20 19.47 -17.58
CA THR A 183 -9.57 18.17 -17.82
C THR A 183 -10.23 17.17 -16.88
N LYS A 184 -11.01 16.22 -17.42
CA LYS A 184 -11.57 15.11 -16.65
C LYS A 184 -10.40 14.32 -16.03
N VAL A 185 -10.18 14.45 -14.71
CA VAL A 185 -9.20 13.64 -13.99
C VAL A 185 -9.84 12.26 -13.79
N SER A 186 -9.15 11.21 -14.18
CA SER A 186 -9.59 9.84 -13.91
C SER A 186 -9.71 9.64 -12.41
N GLN A 187 -10.87 9.20 -11.94
CA GLN A 187 -11.09 8.85 -10.53
C GLN A 187 -10.45 7.49 -10.26
N ARG A 188 -9.82 7.35 -9.10
CA ARG A 188 -9.21 6.10 -8.65
C ARG A 188 -10.01 5.49 -7.50
N ILE A 189 -10.25 4.20 -7.57
CA ILE A 189 -11.03 3.45 -6.59
C ILE A 189 -10.07 2.56 -5.80
N PRO A 190 -10.05 2.67 -4.46
CA PRO A 190 -9.21 1.81 -3.64
C PRO A 190 -9.71 0.37 -3.65
N VAL A 191 -8.81 -0.57 -3.90
CA VAL A 191 -9.02 -2.01 -3.84
C VAL A 191 -8.10 -2.58 -2.78
N ASN A 192 -8.66 -3.22 -1.77
CA ASN A 192 -7.93 -3.88 -0.71
C ASN A 192 -7.62 -5.32 -1.12
N ILE A 193 -6.35 -5.67 -1.07
CA ILE A 193 -5.82 -6.98 -1.45
C ILE A 193 -5.21 -7.61 -0.20
N GLN A 194 -5.61 -8.84 0.11
CA GLN A 194 -5.08 -9.62 1.22
C GLN A 194 -3.99 -10.56 0.71
N PHE A 195 -2.87 -10.66 1.43
CA PHE A 195 -1.82 -11.63 1.12
C PHE A 195 -2.29 -13.07 1.35
N ASP A 196 -1.84 -13.99 0.51
CA ASP A 196 -2.01 -15.43 0.69
C ASP A 196 -0.96 -15.95 1.68
N GLY A 197 -1.32 -15.98 2.95
CA GLY A 197 -0.43 -16.38 4.03
C GLY A 197 0.43 -15.24 4.58
N ASN A 198 1.37 -15.61 5.45
CA ASN A 198 2.31 -14.64 6.02
C ASN A 198 3.46 -14.40 5.03
N PRO A 199 3.72 -13.16 4.60
CA PRO A 199 4.83 -12.84 3.70
C PRO A 199 6.21 -13.26 4.23
N GLY A 200 6.34 -13.58 5.52
CA GLY A 200 7.60 -13.96 6.16
C GLY A 200 8.62 -12.82 6.30
N LEU A 201 8.21 -11.61 5.94
CA LEU A 201 9.01 -10.40 5.97
C LEU A 201 8.29 -9.31 6.76
N THR A 202 9.05 -8.38 7.30
CA THR A 202 8.48 -7.21 7.99
C THR A 202 8.03 -6.18 6.95
N LEU A 203 6.77 -6.25 6.54
CA LEU A 203 6.16 -5.24 5.71
C LEU A 203 5.66 -4.09 6.58
N LEU A 204 6.13 -2.89 6.29
CA LEU A 204 5.72 -1.68 7.02
C LEU A 204 4.67 -0.91 6.22
N PRO A 205 3.62 -0.39 6.87
CA PRO A 205 2.66 0.50 6.24
C PRO A 205 3.37 1.70 5.58
N GLY A 206 2.93 2.05 4.37
CA GLY A 206 3.53 3.13 3.57
C GLY A 206 4.59 2.68 2.57
N MET A 207 5.00 1.41 2.55
CA MET A 207 5.85 0.88 1.48
C MET A 207 5.10 0.88 0.16
N SER A 208 5.76 1.29 -0.93
CA SER A 208 5.21 1.24 -2.29
C SER A 208 5.18 -0.19 -2.81
N ALA A 209 4.20 -0.47 -3.64
CA ALA A 209 4.04 -1.76 -4.30
C ALA A 209 3.46 -1.60 -5.71
N GLU A 210 3.73 -2.58 -6.56
CA GLU A 210 3.07 -2.80 -7.83
C GLU A 210 2.21 -4.06 -7.72
N VAL A 211 1.02 -4.02 -8.30
CA VAL A 211 0.11 -5.17 -8.30
C VAL A 211 -0.39 -5.48 -9.70
N THR A 212 -0.52 -6.77 -9.98
CA THR A 212 -1.12 -7.28 -11.21
C THR A 212 -2.30 -8.17 -10.86
N ILE A 213 -3.50 -7.73 -11.17
CA ILE A 213 -4.76 -8.42 -10.90
C ILE A 213 -5.11 -9.30 -12.09
N HIS A 214 -5.40 -10.57 -11.84
CA HIS A 214 -5.85 -11.52 -12.85
C HIS A 214 -7.36 -11.38 -13.01
N LEU A 215 -7.83 -10.90 -14.18
CA LEU A 215 -9.23 -10.55 -14.42
C LEU A 215 -10.16 -11.77 -14.64
N HIS A 216 -9.58 -12.99 -14.74
CA HIS A 216 -10.30 -14.24 -15.02
C HIS A 216 -9.78 -15.40 -14.19
#